data_896b2f17c8116e766908f86ce06af912
#
_entry.id   896b2f17c8116e766908f86ce06af912
#
_cell.length_a   1.000
_cell.length_b   1.000
_cell.length_c   1.000
_cell.angle_alpha   90.00
_cell.angle_beta   90.00
_cell.angle_gamma   90.00
#
_symmetry.space_group_name_H-M   'P 1'
#
loop_
_entity.id
_entity.type
_entity.pdbx_description
1 polymer ?
#
loop_
_entity_poly.entity_id
_entity_poly.type
_entity_poly.pdbx_seq_one_letter_code
_entity_poly.pdbx_strand_id
1 'polypeptide(L)'
;MTKQLIVTFLVAVALATATDCPRAILLFVADDLGYNDTTAYGNSGASCPNVQHLADQGLLFTDAHSTNSVCSPSRYSMLTGQYAWRQRGTGILPGDAALIIPTRDKAECLGTLMQQAGYRTAAIGKWHLGLGSGNIDWNQPISPAPADVGFDYSFIMAATGDRVPCVYVENGKVRNLDPQDPIEVNYRGKAYPGVPTAATHPQLLKPWGRPSDRQHACSIIDGISRIGHMRGGTAALWKDQDIADEITAAGERFIAGCAGKPLFLYFCTNDIHVPRDPHNRFRGKSQLGIRGDVTLQMDDSLGRLITSLEKNGYKPEETLIIFTSDNGPVISDGYEDGARQACADHKPAHPWRGGKYSLFEGGTRVPFIVYWPGTVRHGTSTALMCQMDIGRTLASLCGINIPEGSMRDSENHLPALLGNTEQGRTDLVTQAFEGPRYALRRGQFKYIPDYGNGRPDRQGRGEQLYDLNADPGEQRNIAPQHPEKTAQLRSLLQQLTSEAVYNNK
;
A
#
# COMPACT_ATOMS: atom_id res chain seq x y z
N MET A 1 2.66 -41.02 62.67
CA MET A 1 3.71 -40.17 62.09
C MET A 1 3.64 -40.25 60.56
N THR A 2 2.87 -39.40 59.96
CA THR A 2 2.61 -39.38 58.52
C THR A 2 3.50 -38.30 57.92
N LYS A 3 4.48 -38.69 57.08
CA LYS A 3 5.33 -37.75 56.33
C LYS A 3 4.57 -37.26 55.10
N GLN A 4 4.23 -35.97 55.09
CA GLN A 4 3.79 -35.27 53.87
C GLN A 4 4.97 -34.97 52.95
N LEU A 5 4.91 -35.51 51.73
CA LEU A 5 5.83 -35.16 50.64
C LEU A 5 5.36 -33.86 50.00
N ILE A 6 6.11 -32.79 50.14
CA ILE A 6 5.86 -31.55 49.39
C ILE A 6 6.56 -31.68 48.04
N VAL A 7 5.81 -31.80 46.97
CA VAL A 7 6.30 -31.76 45.60
C VAL A 7 6.26 -30.28 45.12
N THR A 8 7.42 -29.69 45.04
CA THR A 8 7.58 -28.34 44.52
C THR A 8 7.63 -28.41 43.00
N PHE A 9 6.58 -27.94 42.34
CA PHE A 9 6.58 -27.71 40.88
C PHE A 9 7.42 -26.45 40.57
N LEU A 10 8.60 -26.61 40.00
CA LEU A 10 9.33 -25.54 39.35
C LEU A 10 8.65 -25.28 38.01
N VAL A 11 7.91 -24.18 37.91
CA VAL A 11 7.47 -23.62 36.64
C VAL A 11 8.67 -22.93 36.04
N ALA A 12 9.29 -23.54 35.06
CA ALA A 12 10.29 -22.89 34.22
C ALA A 12 9.57 -21.84 33.36
N VAL A 13 9.59 -20.58 33.79
CA VAL A 13 9.25 -19.45 32.93
C VAL A 13 10.37 -19.36 31.89
N ALA A 14 10.09 -19.82 30.67
CA ALA A 14 10.96 -19.54 29.54
C ALA A 14 11.01 -18.02 29.38
N LEU A 15 12.11 -17.40 29.78
CA LEU A 15 12.46 -16.05 29.40
C LEU A 15 12.54 -16.04 27.86
N ALA A 16 11.52 -15.49 27.20
CA ALA A 16 11.63 -15.13 25.81
C ALA A 16 12.83 -14.20 25.70
N THR A 17 13.88 -14.64 25.03
CA THR A 17 15.00 -13.76 24.67
C THR A 17 14.42 -12.59 23.91
N ALA A 18 14.66 -11.37 24.39
CA ALA A 18 14.30 -10.17 23.67
C ALA A 18 14.91 -10.28 22.26
N THR A 19 14.06 -10.29 21.25
CA THR A 19 14.53 -10.25 19.86
C THR A 19 15.19 -8.89 19.67
N ASP A 20 16.49 -8.87 19.34
CA ASP A 20 17.15 -7.61 19.02
C ASP A 20 16.46 -6.94 17.83
N CYS A 21 16.22 -5.64 17.91
CA CYS A 21 15.65 -4.90 16.80
C CYS A 21 16.52 -5.02 15.55
N PRO A 22 15.93 -5.24 14.35
CA PRO A 22 16.72 -5.31 13.12
C PRO A 22 17.41 -3.96 12.86
N ARG A 23 18.64 -4.00 12.33
CA ARG A 23 19.36 -2.77 11.97
C ARG A 23 18.79 -2.07 10.75
N ALA A 24 18.13 -2.83 9.86
CA ALA A 24 17.41 -2.28 8.72
C ALA A 24 15.99 -2.83 8.68
N ILE A 25 15.04 -1.94 8.44
CA ILE A 25 13.63 -2.29 8.17
C ILE A 25 13.27 -1.70 6.81
N LEU A 26 12.94 -2.56 5.85
CA LEU A 26 12.39 -2.18 4.55
C LEU A 26 10.91 -2.56 4.51
N LEU A 27 10.03 -1.58 4.50
CA LEU A 27 8.62 -1.75 4.19
C LEU A 27 8.41 -1.41 2.71
N PHE A 28 8.38 -2.46 1.87
CA PHE A 28 8.23 -2.35 0.43
C PHE A 28 6.75 -2.52 0.06
N VAL A 29 6.17 -1.47 -0.49
CA VAL A 29 4.74 -1.42 -0.84
C VAL A 29 4.59 -1.24 -2.34
N ALA A 30 4.12 -2.28 -3.02
CA ALA A 30 3.72 -2.19 -4.41
C ALA A 30 2.38 -1.46 -4.57
N ASP A 31 2.09 -0.95 -5.75
CA ASP A 31 0.88 -0.21 -6.07
C ASP A 31 -0.03 -1.03 -7.00
N ASP A 32 -1.25 -1.34 -6.58
CA ASP A 32 -2.22 -2.16 -7.32
C ASP A 32 -1.75 -3.59 -7.66
N LEU A 33 -0.80 -4.15 -6.91
CA LEU A 33 -0.32 -5.52 -7.12
C LEU A 33 -1.31 -6.53 -6.57
N GLY A 34 -1.76 -7.43 -7.43
CA GLY A 34 -2.70 -8.47 -7.06
C GLY A 34 -2.06 -9.64 -6.32
N TYR A 35 -2.89 -10.35 -5.56
CA TYR A 35 -2.49 -11.56 -4.84
C TYR A 35 -1.80 -12.58 -5.75
N ASN A 36 -2.27 -12.75 -6.99
CA ASN A 36 -1.76 -13.73 -7.95
C ASN A 36 -0.89 -13.09 -9.05
N ASP A 37 -0.29 -11.94 -8.82
CA ASP A 37 0.56 -11.28 -9.83
C ASP A 37 2.01 -11.74 -9.81
N THR A 38 2.49 -12.36 -8.73
CA THR A 38 3.87 -12.80 -8.56
C THR A 38 3.98 -14.33 -8.52
N THR A 39 5.15 -14.85 -8.89
CA THR A 39 5.44 -16.28 -8.82
C THR A 39 5.28 -16.87 -7.42
N ALA A 40 5.58 -16.12 -6.39
CA ALA A 40 5.45 -16.53 -4.99
C ALA A 40 3.99 -16.93 -4.61
N TYR A 41 2.99 -16.38 -5.30
CA TYR A 41 1.58 -16.68 -5.07
C TYR A 41 0.92 -17.48 -6.21
N GLY A 42 1.72 -18.04 -7.10
CA GLY A 42 1.27 -19.03 -8.10
C GLY A 42 1.17 -18.53 -9.54
N ASN A 43 1.50 -17.26 -9.82
CA ASN A 43 1.52 -16.75 -11.20
C ASN A 43 2.72 -17.29 -11.98
N SER A 44 2.53 -17.59 -13.27
CA SER A 44 3.59 -17.98 -14.19
C SER A 44 3.91 -16.93 -15.28
N GLY A 45 3.12 -15.85 -15.37
CA GLY A 45 3.23 -14.88 -16.48
C GLY A 45 4.23 -13.75 -16.26
N ALA A 46 4.58 -13.43 -15.00
CA ALA A 46 5.63 -12.48 -14.65
C ALA A 46 6.57 -13.12 -13.64
N SER A 47 7.80 -13.38 -14.05
CA SER A 47 8.83 -13.95 -13.18
C SER A 47 9.36 -12.87 -12.25
N CYS A 48 9.16 -13.04 -10.93
CA CYS A 48 9.59 -12.14 -9.87
C CYS A 48 10.59 -12.85 -8.95
N PRO A 49 11.86 -13.03 -9.38
CA PRO A 49 12.83 -13.83 -8.63
C PRO A 49 13.18 -13.25 -7.26
N ASN A 50 13.13 -11.92 -7.09
CA ASN A 50 13.44 -11.29 -5.81
C ASN A 50 12.27 -11.46 -4.82
N VAL A 51 11.02 -11.30 -5.26
CA VAL A 51 9.84 -11.61 -4.44
C VAL A 51 9.81 -13.11 -4.10
N GLN A 52 10.14 -13.98 -5.08
CA GLN A 52 10.22 -15.43 -4.85
C GLN A 52 11.29 -15.76 -3.80
N HIS A 53 12.47 -15.13 -3.87
CA HIS A 53 13.52 -15.31 -2.86
C HIS A 53 13.03 -14.94 -1.45
N LEU A 54 12.32 -13.82 -1.30
CA LEU A 54 11.74 -13.45 0.01
C LEU A 54 10.75 -14.51 0.51
N ALA A 55 9.92 -15.06 -0.38
CA ALA A 55 8.96 -16.10 -0.02
C ALA A 55 9.63 -17.43 0.34
N ASP A 56 10.66 -17.82 -0.41
CA ASP A 56 11.40 -19.08 -0.20
C ASP A 56 12.22 -19.08 1.09
N GLN A 57 12.59 -17.92 1.61
CA GLN A 57 13.43 -17.78 2.80
C GLN A 57 12.74 -17.13 3.98
N GLY A 58 11.52 -16.63 3.78
CA GLY A 58 10.72 -15.92 4.78
C GLY A 58 9.39 -16.60 5.09
N LEU A 59 8.45 -15.83 5.59
CA LEU A 59 7.10 -16.25 5.91
C LEU A 59 6.11 -15.59 4.94
N LEU A 60 5.43 -16.41 4.15
CA LEU A 60 4.39 -15.98 3.23
C LEU A 60 3.02 -16.07 3.89
N PHE A 61 2.29 -14.97 3.95
CA PHE A 61 0.94 -14.94 4.48
C PHE A 61 -0.10 -15.11 3.37
N THR A 62 -1.04 -16.02 3.57
CA THR A 62 -2.13 -16.29 2.63
C THR A 62 -3.41 -15.54 2.96
N ASP A 63 -3.51 -14.95 4.15
CA ASP A 63 -4.69 -14.21 4.64
C ASP A 63 -4.27 -12.82 5.19
N ALA A 64 -3.66 -11.99 4.32
CA ALA A 64 -3.24 -10.64 4.69
C ALA A 64 -3.96 -9.59 3.85
N HIS A 65 -4.33 -8.46 4.50
CA HIS A 65 -5.22 -7.47 3.94
C HIS A 65 -4.74 -6.03 4.11
N SER A 66 -5.09 -5.19 3.14
CA SER A 66 -5.26 -3.76 3.34
C SER A 66 -6.63 -3.47 3.99
N THR A 67 -6.78 -2.28 4.58
CA THR A 67 -8.07 -1.85 5.17
C THR A 67 -9.06 -1.33 4.14
N ASN A 68 -8.57 -0.97 2.97
CA ASN A 68 -9.38 -0.36 1.91
C ASN A 68 -8.97 -0.92 0.55
N SER A 69 -9.90 -0.95 -0.39
CA SER A 69 -9.64 -1.43 -1.75
C SER A 69 -9.13 -0.34 -2.70
N VAL A 70 -8.61 0.78 -2.15
CA VAL A 70 -7.93 1.86 -2.90
C VAL A 70 -6.78 2.48 -2.09
N CYS A 71 -5.87 3.13 -2.80
CA CYS A 71 -4.52 3.49 -2.31
C CYS A 71 -4.49 4.45 -1.11
N SER A 72 -4.98 5.71 -1.23
CA SER A 72 -4.82 6.71 -0.17
C SER A 72 -5.34 6.27 1.19
N PRO A 73 -6.58 5.72 1.33
CA PRO A 73 -7.07 5.26 2.63
C PRO A 73 -6.31 4.05 3.18
N SER A 74 -5.82 3.14 2.33
CA SER A 74 -4.97 2.02 2.76
C SER A 74 -3.64 2.52 3.31
N ARG A 75 -2.97 3.42 2.58
CA ARG A 75 -1.70 4.03 3.00
C ARG A 75 -1.85 4.85 4.27
N TYR A 76 -2.98 5.59 4.40
CA TYR A 76 -3.34 6.27 5.64
C TYR A 76 -3.41 5.29 6.81
N SER A 77 -4.16 4.21 6.67
CA SER A 77 -4.32 3.21 7.73
C SER A 77 -3.00 2.52 8.09
N MET A 78 -2.18 2.20 7.09
CA MET A 78 -0.86 1.58 7.29
C MET A 78 0.08 2.47 8.11
N LEU A 79 0.11 3.78 7.83
CA LEU A 79 1.00 4.70 8.54
C LEU A 79 0.44 5.17 9.89
N THR A 80 -0.88 5.30 10.03
CA THR A 80 -1.50 5.84 11.25
C THR A 80 -2.01 4.78 12.23
N GLY A 81 -2.11 3.52 11.82
CA GLY A 81 -2.73 2.47 12.61
C GLY A 81 -4.21 2.73 12.90
N GLN A 82 -4.89 3.47 12.03
CA GLN A 82 -6.31 3.82 12.18
C GLN A 82 -7.06 3.58 10.88
N TYR A 83 -8.31 3.18 10.99
CA TYR A 83 -9.18 3.08 9.83
C TYR A 83 -9.44 4.45 9.20
N ALA A 84 -9.38 4.52 7.88
CA ALA A 84 -9.55 5.75 7.14
C ALA A 84 -10.94 6.41 7.31
N TRP A 85 -11.99 5.63 7.59
CA TRP A 85 -13.34 6.17 7.83
C TRP A 85 -13.50 6.97 9.12
N ARG A 86 -12.51 6.99 10.01
CA ARG A 86 -12.51 7.86 11.19
C ARG A 86 -12.26 9.31 10.84
N GLN A 87 -11.80 9.59 9.62
CA GLN A 87 -11.54 10.93 9.12
C GLN A 87 -12.21 11.13 7.75
N ARG A 88 -12.73 12.34 7.50
CA ARG A 88 -13.23 12.73 6.18
C ARG A 88 -12.08 13.09 5.24
N GLY A 89 -12.34 12.98 3.93
CA GLY A 89 -11.36 13.37 2.91
C GLY A 89 -10.21 12.39 2.76
N THR A 90 -10.41 11.13 3.11
CA THR A 90 -9.43 10.05 2.97
C THR A 90 -9.67 9.18 1.73
N GLY A 91 -10.47 9.65 0.76
CA GLY A 91 -10.65 8.99 -0.53
C GLY A 91 -9.41 9.08 -1.42
N ILE A 92 -9.54 8.79 -2.72
CA ILE A 92 -8.44 8.94 -3.68
C ILE A 92 -8.12 10.43 -3.84
N LEU A 93 -6.92 10.82 -3.44
CA LEU A 93 -6.52 12.22 -3.37
C LEU A 93 -6.02 12.75 -4.72
N PRO A 94 -6.33 14.02 -5.08
CA PRO A 94 -5.60 14.73 -6.12
C PRO A 94 -4.18 15.09 -5.67
N GLY A 95 -3.30 15.47 -6.60
CA GLY A 95 -1.91 15.79 -6.28
C GLY A 95 -1.75 17.04 -5.40
N ASP A 96 -2.73 17.96 -5.43
CA ASP A 96 -2.75 19.18 -4.63
C ASP A 96 -3.57 19.08 -3.33
N ALA A 97 -3.89 17.87 -2.89
CA ALA A 97 -4.60 17.63 -1.63
C ALA A 97 -3.76 18.04 -0.42
N ALA A 98 -4.44 18.50 0.65
CA ALA A 98 -3.81 18.70 1.95
C ALA A 98 -3.32 17.37 2.54
N LEU A 99 -2.27 17.42 3.36
CA LEU A 99 -1.78 16.28 4.12
C LEU A 99 -2.88 15.74 5.05
N ILE A 100 -3.20 14.44 4.90
CA ILE A 100 -4.26 13.80 5.69
C ILE A 100 -3.73 13.04 6.92
N ILE A 101 -2.44 12.77 7.02
CA ILE A 101 -1.83 12.16 8.21
C ILE A 101 -1.69 13.23 9.30
N PRO A 102 -2.07 12.93 10.56
CA PRO A 102 -1.80 13.82 11.67
C PRO A 102 -0.30 14.11 11.80
N THR A 103 0.05 15.38 11.94
CA THR A 103 1.42 15.78 12.21
C THR A 103 1.84 15.37 13.63
N ARG A 104 3.14 15.30 13.88
CA ARG A 104 3.76 14.82 15.13
C ARG A 104 3.17 15.44 16.40
N ASP A 105 2.79 16.70 16.34
CA ASP A 105 2.17 17.43 17.45
C ASP A 105 0.73 16.97 17.78
N LYS A 106 0.12 16.15 16.94
CA LYS A 106 -1.28 15.68 17.09
C LYS A 106 -1.38 14.20 17.41
N ALA A 107 -0.61 13.35 16.76
CA ALA A 107 -0.59 11.91 16.99
C ALA A 107 0.66 11.24 16.42
N GLU A 108 1.03 10.13 17.01
CA GLU A 108 2.11 9.30 16.47
C GLU A 108 1.65 8.54 15.23
N CYS A 109 2.59 8.39 14.29
CA CYS A 109 2.43 7.53 13.13
C CYS A 109 3.67 6.61 12.98
N LEU A 110 3.67 5.72 12.00
CA LEU A 110 4.76 4.75 11.82
C LEU A 110 6.13 5.44 11.67
N GLY A 111 6.20 6.58 10.94
CA GLY A 111 7.46 7.34 10.80
C GLY A 111 7.99 7.87 12.13
N THR A 112 7.13 8.51 12.93
CA THR A 112 7.53 9.05 14.25
C THR A 112 7.91 7.94 15.24
N LEU A 113 7.21 6.81 15.23
CA LEU A 113 7.56 5.65 16.07
C LEU A 113 8.95 5.09 15.71
N MET A 114 9.25 4.97 14.43
CA MET A 114 10.57 4.48 14.03
C MET A 114 11.70 5.47 14.37
N GLN A 115 11.44 6.78 14.32
CA GLN A 115 12.41 7.77 14.85
C GLN A 115 12.62 7.62 16.36
N GLN A 116 11.55 7.39 17.14
CA GLN A 116 11.67 7.13 18.58
C GLN A 116 12.47 5.87 18.88
N ALA A 117 12.40 4.86 17.99
CA ALA A 117 13.23 3.64 18.06
C ALA A 117 14.70 3.89 17.67
N GLY A 118 15.07 5.10 17.29
CA GLY A 118 16.44 5.45 16.91
C GLY A 118 16.80 5.14 15.45
N TYR A 119 15.80 4.83 14.60
CA TYR A 119 16.03 4.65 13.17
C TYR A 119 16.12 5.99 12.45
N ARG A 120 17.03 6.08 11.48
CA ARG A 120 16.93 7.08 10.43
C ARG A 120 15.84 6.66 9.46
N THR A 121 14.90 7.55 9.18
CA THR A 121 13.65 7.21 8.48
C THR A 121 13.58 7.85 7.09
N ALA A 122 13.02 7.11 6.12
CA ALA A 122 12.75 7.67 4.78
C ALA A 122 11.39 7.26 4.23
N ALA A 123 10.74 8.19 3.51
CA ALA A 123 9.59 7.92 2.64
C ALA A 123 10.00 8.15 1.18
N ILE A 124 9.93 7.11 0.36
CA ILE A 124 10.41 7.16 -1.03
C ILE A 124 9.37 6.57 -1.98
N GLY A 125 9.16 7.25 -3.12
CA GLY A 125 8.26 6.83 -4.18
C GLY A 125 6.85 7.40 -4.04
N LYS A 126 5.82 6.64 -4.34
CA LYS A 126 4.42 7.09 -4.28
C LYS A 126 4.01 7.46 -2.85
N TRP A 127 3.64 8.71 -2.64
CA TRP A 127 3.15 9.21 -1.35
C TRP A 127 1.62 9.09 -1.23
N HIS A 128 0.88 9.82 -2.03
CA HIS A 128 -0.57 9.81 -2.17
C HIS A 128 -1.36 10.05 -0.86
N LEU A 129 -0.80 10.85 0.04
CA LEU A 129 -1.37 11.19 1.35
C LEU A 129 -1.53 12.69 1.55
N GLY A 130 -1.42 13.46 0.44
CA GLY A 130 -1.47 14.90 0.44
C GLY A 130 -0.20 15.57 0.97
N LEU A 131 -0.11 16.87 0.77
CA LEU A 131 1.00 17.74 1.16
C LEU A 131 0.46 19.13 1.52
N GLY A 132 1.14 19.85 2.39
CA GLY A 132 0.73 21.19 2.77
C GLY A 132 -0.68 21.23 3.34
N SER A 133 -1.36 22.34 3.12
CA SER A 133 -2.74 22.60 3.58
C SER A 133 -3.78 22.58 2.44
N GLY A 134 -3.42 22.00 1.27
CA GLY A 134 -4.16 22.12 0.00
C GLY A 134 -3.78 23.39 -0.76
N ASN A 135 -4.16 23.48 -2.04
CA ASN A 135 -3.80 24.58 -2.94
C ASN A 135 -2.29 24.88 -2.89
N ILE A 136 -1.48 23.89 -3.18
CA ILE A 136 -0.03 23.90 -2.98
C ILE A 136 0.64 24.87 -3.97
N ASP A 137 1.47 25.79 -3.47
CA ASP A 137 2.44 26.50 -4.29
C ASP A 137 3.68 25.61 -4.50
N TRP A 138 3.75 24.98 -5.65
CA TRP A 138 4.84 24.07 -6.03
C TRP A 138 6.19 24.77 -6.21
N ASN A 139 6.21 26.10 -6.21
CA ASN A 139 7.41 26.92 -6.39
C ASN A 139 8.06 27.31 -5.07
N GLN A 140 7.47 26.94 -3.94
CA GLN A 140 7.94 27.21 -2.60
C GLN A 140 8.16 25.91 -1.81
N PRO A 141 8.91 25.95 -0.71
CA PRO A 141 8.96 24.83 0.23
C PRO A 141 7.56 24.48 0.74
N ILE A 142 7.21 23.20 0.70
CA ILE A 142 5.90 22.67 1.07
C ILE A 142 5.96 22.15 2.51
N SER A 143 5.06 22.62 3.37
CA SER A 143 4.84 22.15 4.73
C SER A 143 3.35 22.26 5.09
N PRO A 144 2.78 21.25 5.83
CA PRO A 144 3.42 20.03 6.28
C PRO A 144 3.74 19.05 5.14
N ALA A 145 4.76 18.22 5.35
CA ALA A 145 5.34 17.27 4.40
C ALA A 145 5.74 15.96 5.13
N PRO A 146 6.34 14.96 4.50
CA PRO A 146 6.78 13.75 5.19
C PRO A 146 7.68 13.98 6.43
N ALA A 147 8.47 15.06 6.46
CA ALA A 147 9.26 15.43 7.63
C ALA A 147 8.41 15.71 8.88
N ASP A 148 7.22 16.29 8.70
CA ASP A 148 6.31 16.63 9.80
C ASP A 148 5.59 15.39 10.39
N VAL A 149 5.71 14.25 9.71
CA VAL A 149 5.14 12.96 10.11
C VAL A 149 6.23 11.88 10.34
N GLY A 150 7.48 12.32 10.60
CA GLY A 150 8.53 11.45 11.10
C GLY A 150 9.40 10.79 10.04
N PHE A 151 9.59 11.40 8.88
CA PHE A 151 10.57 10.94 7.90
C PHE A 151 11.72 11.95 7.74
N ASP A 152 12.94 11.54 8.12
CA ASP A 152 14.15 12.38 8.03
C ASP A 152 14.54 12.71 6.59
N TYR A 153 14.17 11.83 5.65
CA TYR A 153 14.37 12.02 4.23
C TYR A 153 13.11 11.65 3.45
N SER A 154 12.81 12.40 2.42
CA SER A 154 11.75 12.05 1.49
C SER A 154 12.12 12.36 0.05
N PHE A 155 11.79 11.42 -0.86
CA PHE A 155 11.85 11.60 -2.31
C PHE A 155 10.60 10.99 -2.91
N ILE A 156 9.59 11.82 -3.16
CA ILE A 156 8.24 11.34 -3.39
C ILE A 156 7.61 11.87 -4.67
N MET A 157 6.68 11.08 -5.20
CA MET A 157 5.62 11.52 -6.09
C MET A 157 4.44 11.95 -5.22
N ALA A 158 3.91 13.15 -5.41
CA ALA A 158 2.85 13.71 -4.54
C ALA A 158 1.59 12.85 -4.50
N ALA A 159 1.21 12.29 -5.66
CA ALA A 159 0.08 11.36 -5.80
C ALA A 159 0.50 10.11 -6.60
N THR A 160 -0.13 9.85 -7.72
CA THR A 160 0.09 8.72 -8.63
C THR A 160 0.63 9.21 -9.98
N GLY A 161 1.20 8.33 -10.78
CA GLY A 161 1.72 8.68 -12.10
C GLY A 161 0.69 9.28 -13.06
N ASP A 162 -0.58 8.97 -12.88
CA ASP A 162 -1.69 9.48 -13.70
C ASP A 162 -2.10 10.93 -13.39
N ARG A 163 -1.53 11.56 -12.33
CA ARG A 163 -1.95 12.88 -11.83
C ARG A 163 -0.84 13.92 -11.92
N VAL A 164 -1.25 15.17 -12.19
CA VAL A 164 -0.35 16.31 -12.05
C VAL A 164 -0.16 16.70 -10.58
N PRO A 165 0.99 17.31 -10.18
CA PRO A 165 2.15 17.61 -11.00
C PRO A 165 3.02 16.38 -11.25
N CYS A 166 3.59 16.30 -12.44
CA CYS A 166 4.48 15.21 -12.84
C CYS A 166 5.94 15.54 -12.45
N VAL A 167 6.18 15.73 -11.15
CA VAL A 167 7.48 16.12 -10.59
C VAL A 167 7.77 15.36 -9.30
N TYR A 168 9.05 15.19 -8.98
CA TYR A 168 9.46 14.68 -7.67
C TYR A 168 9.53 15.81 -6.65
N VAL A 169 9.13 15.51 -5.42
CA VAL A 169 9.30 16.38 -4.25
C VAL A 169 10.34 15.74 -3.33
N GLU A 170 11.47 16.41 -3.17
CA GLU A 170 12.55 15.96 -2.29
C GLU A 170 12.62 16.87 -1.06
N ASN A 171 12.43 16.30 0.14
CA ASN A 171 12.44 17.03 1.40
C ASN A 171 11.57 18.31 1.39
N GLY A 172 10.35 18.17 0.86
CA GLY A 172 9.38 19.27 0.79
C GLY A 172 9.63 20.30 -0.33
N LYS A 173 10.53 20.06 -1.27
CA LYS A 173 10.79 20.94 -2.40
C LYS A 173 10.72 20.20 -3.73
N VAL A 174 10.20 20.84 -4.76
CA VAL A 174 10.25 20.27 -6.12
C VAL A 174 11.70 20.20 -6.58
N ARG A 175 12.11 18.99 -6.98
CA ARG A 175 13.47 18.74 -7.49
C ARG A 175 13.64 19.36 -8.88
N ASN A 176 14.81 19.96 -9.13
CA ASN A 176 15.18 20.59 -10.41
C ASN A 176 14.23 21.71 -10.88
N LEU A 177 13.53 22.37 -9.95
CA LEU A 177 12.67 23.50 -10.29
C LEU A 177 13.49 24.66 -10.86
N ASP A 178 13.10 25.15 -12.03
CA ASP A 178 13.59 26.41 -12.57
C ASP A 178 12.67 27.55 -12.09
N PRO A 179 13.17 28.53 -11.30
CA PRO A 179 12.35 29.65 -10.84
C PRO A 179 11.81 30.53 -11.98
N GLN A 180 12.39 30.45 -13.17
CA GLN A 180 11.95 31.21 -14.36
C GLN A 180 10.84 30.50 -15.14
N ASP A 181 10.60 29.22 -14.85
CA ASP A 181 9.51 28.42 -15.42
C ASP A 181 8.63 27.82 -14.31
N PRO A 182 7.83 28.66 -13.60
CA PRO A 182 7.07 28.27 -12.42
C PRO A 182 5.99 27.26 -12.76
N ILE A 183 5.77 26.33 -11.83
CA ILE A 183 4.73 25.28 -11.92
C ILE A 183 3.38 25.86 -11.53
N GLU A 184 2.40 25.66 -12.39
CA GLU A 184 0.98 25.86 -12.08
C GLU A 184 0.19 24.57 -12.30
N VAL A 185 -0.65 24.22 -11.33
CA VAL A 185 -1.51 23.02 -11.34
C VAL A 185 -2.97 23.41 -11.16
N ASN A 186 -3.86 22.75 -11.88
CA ASN A 186 -5.29 22.99 -11.80
C ASN A 186 -6.09 21.69 -11.97
N TYR A 187 -6.87 21.35 -10.96
CA TYR A 187 -7.77 20.17 -10.97
C TYR A 187 -9.22 20.52 -11.27
N ARG A 188 -9.63 21.79 -11.16
CA ARG A 188 -11.03 22.21 -11.21
C ARG A 188 -11.35 23.20 -12.34
N GLY A 189 -10.40 23.52 -13.16
CA GLY A 189 -10.54 24.53 -14.18
C GLY A 189 -10.43 23.99 -15.61
N LYS A 190 -10.34 24.93 -16.55
CA LYS A 190 -10.04 24.65 -17.94
C LYS A 190 -8.53 24.43 -18.11
N ALA A 191 -8.17 23.76 -19.21
CA ALA A 191 -6.79 23.65 -19.61
C ALA A 191 -6.14 25.03 -19.76
N TYR A 192 -4.86 25.12 -19.41
CA TYR A 192 -4.09 26.35 -19.65
C TYR A 192 -3.96 26.65 -21.14
N PRO A 193 -4.07 27.92 -21.58
CA PRO A 193 -3.88 28.27 -22.99
C PRO A 193 -2.53 27.75 -23.51
N GLY A 194 -2.55 27.12 -24.68
CA GLY A 194 -1.34 26.59 -25.34
C GLY A 194 -0.82 25.25 -24.77
N VAL A 195 -1.35 24.74 -23.67
CA VAL A 195 -0.95 23.44 -23.13
C VAL A 195 -1.67 22.31 -23.83
N PRO A 196 -0.94 21.31 -24.38
CA PRO A 196 -1.55 20.17 -25.07
C PRO A 196 -2.41 19.31 -24.12
N THR A 197 -3.58 18.90 -24.62
CA THR A 197 -4.45 17.91 -23.95
C THR A 197 -4.73 16.75 -24.89
N ALA A 198 -5.23 15.64 -24.36
CA ALA A 198 -5.59 14.49 -25.19
C ALA A 198 -6.63 14.84 -26.29
N ALA A 199 -7.51 15.79 -26.01
CA ALA A 199 -8.51 16.25 -26.98
C ALA A 199 -7.95 17.15 -28.08
N THR A 200 -6.96 18.03 -27.74
CA THR A 200 -6.43 19.02 -28.69
C THR A 200 -5.23 18.51 -29.48
N HIS A 201 -4.45 17.59 -28.90
CA HIS A 201 -3.20 17.08 -29.49
C HIS A 201 -3.05 15.55 -29.36
N PRO A 202 -4.02 14.74 -29.83
CA PRO A 202 -3.96 13.29 -29.67
C PRO A 202 -2.74 12.64 -30.34
N GLN A 203 -2.14 13.31 -31.32
CA GLN A 203 -0.93 12.86 -32.01
C GLN A 203 0.33 12.86 -31.13
N LEU A 204 0.33 13.56 -29.99
CA LEU A 204 1.45 13.59 -29.04
C LEU A 204 1.42 12.41 -28.06
N LEU A 205 0.35 11.62 -28.06
CA LEU A 205 0.19 10.53 -27.12
C LEU A 205 0.95 9.27 -27.57
N LYS A 206 1.71 8.69 -26.64
CA LYS A 206 2.18 7.30 -26.76
C LYS A 206 0.99 6.36 -26.92
N PRO A 207 1.09 5.22 -27.64
CA PRO A 207 -0.03 4.30 -27.82
C PRO A 207 -0.70 3.86 -26.50
N TRP A 208 0.11 3.65 -25.45
CA TRP A 208 -0.32 3.23 -24.11
C TRP A 208 -0.63 4.39 -23.16
N GLY A 209 -0.36 5.63 -23.57
CA GLY A 209 -0.66 6.87 -22.83
C GLY A 209 -2.01 7.49 -23.19
N ARG A 210 -2.83 6.81 -24.00
CA ARG A 210 -4.15 7.29 -24.43
C ARG A 210 -5.19 7.09 -23.33
N PRO A 211 -6.00 8.12 -23.02
CA PRO A 211 -7.04 7.97 -22.01
C PRO A 211 -8.22 7.17 -22.53
N SER A 212 -8.80 6.31 -21.68
CA SER A 212 -10.05 5.59 -21.94
C SER A 212 -11.29 6.30 -21.36
N ASP A 213 -11.08 7.40 -20.62
CA ASP A 213 -12.15 8.20 -20.04
C ASP A 213 -11.82 9.69 -20.02
N ARG A 214 -12.80 10.51 -19.62
CA ARG A 214 -12.65 11.98 -19.60
C ARG A 214 -11.77 12.49 -18.45
N GLN A 215 -11.69 11.76 -17.34
CA GLN A 215 -10.92 12.16 -16.19
C GLN A 215 -9.43 12.17 -16.50
N HIS A 216 -8.95 11.19 -17.25
CA HIS A 216 -7.56 11.06 -17.67
C HIS A 216 -7.20 11.85 -18.94
N ALA A 217 -8.14 12.61 -19.52
CA ALA A 217 -7.94 13.28 -20.80
C ALA A 217 -7.46 14.74 -20.71
N CYS A 218 -6.76 15.12 -19.61
CA CYS A 218 -6.28 16.49 -19.40
C CYS A 218 -4.89 16.74 -20.03
N SER A 219 -3.97 17.38 -19.34
CA SER A 219 -2.65 17.73 -19.90
C SER A 219 -1.84 16.52 -20.34
N ILE A 220 -1.12 16.64 -21.44
CA ILE A 220 -0.17 15.63 -21.93
C ILE A 220 1.22 15.97 -21.39
N ILE A 221 1.83 15.04 -20.66
CA ILE A 221 3.19 15.13 -20.16
C ILE A 221 3.91 13.83 -20.49
N ASP A 222 5.08 13.92 -21.10
CA ASP A 222 5.88 12.77 -21.59
C ASP A 222 5.07 11.80 -22.50
N GLY A 223 4.19 12.36 -23.34
CA GLY A 223 3.36 11.56 -24.25
C GLY A 223 2.22 10.78 -23.58
N ILE A 224 1.88 11.10 -22.33
CA ILE A 224 0.82 10.47 -21.56
C ILE A 224 -0.16 11.55 -21.07
N SER A 225 -1.45 11.33 -21.27
CA SER A 225 -2.48 12.23 -20.74
C SER A 225 -2.65 12.02 -19.23
N ARG A 226 -3.02 13.07 -18.50
CA ARG A 226 -3.09 13.07 -17.03
C ARG A 226 -4.49 13.43 -16.52
N ILE A 227 -4.69 13.22 -15.23
CA ILE A 227 -5.78 13.82 -14.46
C ILE A 227 -5.29 15.19 -13.98
N GLY A 228 -6.05 16.25 -14.32
CA GLY A 228 -5.69 17.63 -14.02
C GLY A 228 -4.82 18.28 -15.10
N HIS A 229 -4.63 19.59 -14.94
CA HIS A 229 -3.88 20.44 -15.87
C HIS A 229 -2.64 21.01 -15.19
N MET A 230 -1.52 21.02 -15.92
CA MET A 230 -0.24 21.57 -15.47
C MET A 230 0.42 22.38 -16.58
N ARG A 231 1.10 23.47 -16.20
CA ARG A 231 2.06 24.17 -17.08
C ARG A 231 3.31 24.56 -16.30
N GLY A 232 4.37 24.85 -16.99
CA GLY A 232 5.68 25.17 -16.39
C GLY A 232 6.38 24.00 -15.75
N GLY A 233 7.51 24.25 -15.11
CA GLY A 233 8.34 23.26 -14.46
C GLY A 233 9.02 22.28 -15.41
N THR A 234 9.28 22.67 -16.64
CA THR A 234 9.81 21.81 -17.72
C THR A 234 11.06 21.04 -17.29
N ALA A 235 11.97 21.67 -16.57
CA ALA A 235 13.21 21.07 -16.08
C ALA A 235 12.97 20.06 -14.93
N ALA A 236 11.83 20.16 -14.24
CA ALA A 236 11.47 19.30 -13.10
C ALA A 236 10.64 18.09 -13.51
N LEU A 237 10.08 18.07 -14.73
CA LEU A 237 9.20 16.98 -15.19
C LEU A 237 9.95 15.64 -15.18
N TRP A 238 9.33 14.60 -14.60
CA TRP A 238 9.83 13.25 -14.74
C TRP A 238 9.60 12.69 -16.15
N LYS A 239 10.34 11.65 -16.48
CA LYS A 239 10.02 10.74 -17.59
C LYS A 239 9.43 9.48 -17.02
N ASP A 240 8.28 9.06 -17.54
CA ASP A 240 7.53 7.94 -16.95
C ASP A 240 8.33 6.64 -16.93
N GLN A 241 9.05 6.34 -18.02
CA GLN A 241 9.90 5.13 -18.09
C GLN A 241 11.03 5.10 -17.05
N ASP A 242 11.42 6.24 -16.48
CA ASP A 242 12.55 6.36 -15.57
C ASP A 242 12.09 6.42 -14.08
N ILE A 243 10.78 6.48 -13.81
CA ILE A 243 10.24 6.64 -12.44
C ILE A 243 10.78 5.55 -11.49
N ALA A 244 10.71 4.28 -11.88
CA ALA A 244 11.17 3.19 -11.03
C ALA A 244 12.67 3.29 -10.72
N ASP A 245 13.48 3.68 -11.70
CA ASP A 245 14.93 3.86 -11.52
C ASP A 245 15.25 5.05 -10.62
N GLU A 246 14.58 6.18 -10.78
CA GLU A 246 14.80 7.38 -9.97
C GLU A 246 14.42 7.18 -8.50
N ILE A 247 13.26 6.57 -8.23
CA ILE A 247 12.85 6.29 -6.84
C ILE A 247 13.75 5.21 -6.21
N THR A 248 14.15 4.18 -6.97
CA THR A 248 15.06 3.15 -6.47
C THR A 248 16.45 3.72 -6.18
N ALA A 249 16.97 4.56 -7.07
CA ALA A 249 18.25 5.26 -6.84
C ALA A 249 18.20 6.20 -5.62
N ALA A 250 17.04 6.82 -5.33
CA ALA A 250 16.86 7.57 -4.09
C ALA A 250 16.93 6.68 -2.85
N GLY A 251 16.34 5.47 -2.92
CA GLY A 251 16.46 4.45 -1.87
C GLY A 251 17.89 4.00 -1.64
N GLU A 252 18.61 3.69 -2.72
CA GLU A 252 20.03 3.31 -2.68
C GLU A 252 20.90 4.42 -2.04
N ARG A 253 20.67 5.70 -2.41
CA ARG A 253 21.37 6.85 -1.80
C ARG A 253 21.06 7.00 -0.32
N PHE A 254 19.80 6.82 0.09
CA PHE A 254 19.41 6.87 1.49
C PHE A 254 20.10 5.77 2.30
N ILE A 255 20.06 4.52 1.83
CA ILE A 255 20.72 3.37 2.46
C ILE A 255 22.22 3.63 2.65
N ALA A 256 22.91 4.06 1.59
CA ALA A 256 24.33 4.39 1.63
C ALA A 256 24.62 5.54 2.61
N GLY A 257 23.77 6.56 2.64
CA GLY A 257 23.88 7.70 3.54
C GLY A 257 23.64 7.37 5.02
N CYS A 258 23.08 6.20 5.36
CA CYS A 258 22.92 5.76 6.75
C CYS A 258 24.22 5.21 7.35
N ALA A 259 25.20 4.81 6.53
CA ALA A 259 26.53 4.36 6.96
C ALA A 259 26.47 3.28 8.07
N GLY A 260 25.59 2.29 7.92
CA GLY A 260 25.40 1.18 8.87
C GLY A 260 24.64 1.53 10.15
N LYS A 261 24.10 2.75 10.30
CA LYS A 261 23.20 3.11 11.41
C LYS A 261 21.82 2.48 11.19
N PRO A 262 21.01 2.29 12.24
CA PRO A 262 19.65 1.79 12.08
C PRO A 262 18.85 2.63 11.07
N LEU A 263 18.16 1.96 10.12
CA LEU A 263 17.35 2.62 9.11
C LEU A 263 15.95 1.99 8.98
N PHE A 264 14.95 2.83 8.76
CA PHE A 264 13.60 2.47 8.35
C PHE A 264 13.30 3.12 7.00
N LEU A 265 13.03 2.29 6.00
CA LEU A 265 12.70 2.74 4.65
C LEU A 265 11.27 2.32 4.30
N TYR A 266 10.36 3.29 4.25
CA TYR A 266 9.02 3.15 3.64
C TYR A 266 9.16 3.42 2.15
N PHE A 267 9.27 2.34 1.36
CA PHE A 267 9.48 2.38 -0.08
C PHE A 267 8.21 1.98 -0.80
N CYS A 268 7.67 2.90 -1.58
CA CYS A 268 6.43 2.71 -2.32
C CYS A 268 6.68 2.81 -3.81
N THR A 269 6.49 1.72 -4.55
CA THR A 269 6.63 1.78 -6.01
C THR A 269 5.50 2.60 -6.63
N ASN A 270 5.70 3.13 -7.84
CA ASN A 270 4.63 3.55 -8.73
C ASN A 270 4.05 2.35 -9.49
N ASP A 271 4.87 1.32 -9.67
CA ASP A 271 4.48 0.09 -10.34
C ASP A 271 3.61 -0.76 -9.40
N ILE A 272 2.55 -1.32 -9.88
CA ILE A 272 2.16 -1.53 -11.26
C ILE A 272 0.98 -0.66 -11.68
N HIS A 273 0.75 0.45 -10.98
CA HIS A 273 -0.34 1.41 -11.25
C HIS A 273 -0.20 2.02 -12.65
N VAL A 274 -1.30 2.47 -13.19
CA VAL A 274 -1.33 3.24 -14.44
C VAL A 274 -0.84 4.68 -14.23
N PRO A 275 -0.33 5.34 -15.27
CA PRO A 275 0.01 4.84 -16.60
C PRO A 275 1.23 3.92 -16.54
N ARG A 276 1.22 2.85 -17.32
CA ARG A 276 2.32 1.90 -17.37
C ARG A 276 3.26 2.26 -18.51
N ASP A 277 4.45 2.70 -18.18
CA ASP A 277 5.51 2.99 -19.15
C ASP A 277 6.82 2.34 -18.71
N PRO A 278 6.97 1.02 -18.88
CA PRO A 278 8.15 0.31 -18.44
C PRO A 278 9.40 0.82 -19.16
N HIS A 279 10.52 0.91 -18.43
CA HIS A 279 11.81 1.19 -19.02
C HIS A 279 12.11 0.16 -20.12
N ASN A 280 12.82 0.60 -21.17
CA ASN A 280 13.07 -0.20 -22.39
C ASN A 280 13.68 -1.58 -22.10
N ARG A 281 14.46 -1.74 -21.01
CA ARG A 281 15.03 -3.05 -20.62
C ARG A 281 13.99 -4.10 -20.21
N PHE A 282 12.78 -3.67 -19.81
CA PHE A 282 11.69 -4.58 -19.42
C PHE A 282 10.62 -4.71 -20.49
N ARG A 283 10.52 -3.76 -21.42
CA ARG A 283 9.47 -3.74 -22.44
C ARG A 283 9.47 -5.01 -23.29
N GLY A 284 8.32 -5.68 -23.34
CA GLY A 284 8.11 -6.93 -24.06
C GLY A 284 8.80 -8.14 -23.45
N LYS A 285 9.17 -8.10 -22.16
CA LYS A 285 9.81 -9.21 -21.47
C LYS A 285 8.82 -10.15 -20.77
N SER A 286 7.61 -9.68 -20.49
CA SER A 286 6.57 -10.48 -19.85
C SER A 286 5.53 -10.99 -20.84
N GLN A 287 4.97 -12.17 -20.57
CA GLN A 287 3.84 -12.72 -21.29
C GLN A 287 2.50 -11.97 -20.98
N LEU A 288 2.48 -11.18 -19.92
CA LEU A 288 1.33 -10.36 -19.50
C LEU A 288 1.35 -8.95 -20.10
N GLY A 289 2.13 -8.73 -21.18
CA GLY A 289 2.26 -7.44 -21.84
C GLY A 289 2.78 -6.36 -20.91
N ILE A 290 2.39 -5.11 -21.17
CA ILE A 290 2.90 -3.94 -20.46
C ILE A 290 2.70 -4.02 -18.92
N ARG A 291 1.59 -4.63 -18.46
CA ARG A 291 1.34 -4.82 -17.02
C ARG A 291 2.37 -5.77 -16.40
N GLY A 292 2.68 -6.86 -17.08
CA GLY A 292 3.72 -7.78 -16.63
C GLY A 292 5.12 -7.18 -16.73
N ASP A 293 5.39 -6.35 -17.73
CA ASP A 293 6.68 -5.68 -17.89
C ASP A 293 6.97 -4.75 -16.68
N VAL A 294 5.99 -3.96 -16.21
CA VAL A 294 6.16 -3.14 -15.01
C VAL A 294 6.17 -3.97 -13.72
N THR A 295 5.60 -5.18 -13.71
CA THR A 295 5.74 -6.12 -12.59
C THR A 295 7.18 -6.62 -12.47
N LEU A 296 7.85 -6.93 -13.60
CA LEU A 296 9.29 -7.26 -13.61
C LEU A 296 10.15 -6.08 -13.13
N GLN A 297 9.76 -4.86 -13.50
CA GLN A 297 10.43 -3.63 -13.09
C GLN A 297 10.31 -3.37 -11.58
N MET A 298 9.16 -3.64 -11.00
CA MET A 298 8.95 -3.61 -9.55
C MET A 298 9.86 -4.62 -8.83
N ASP A 299 9.96 -5.84 -9.34
CA ASP A 299 10.82 -6.88 -8.77
C ASP A 299 12.32 -6.51 -8.85
N ASP A 300 12.76 -5.89 -9.96
CA ASP A 300 14.12 -5.33 -10.11
C ASP A 300 14.42 -4.26 -9.04
N SER A 301 13.46 -3.35 -8.79
CA SER A 301 13.57 -2.34 -7.73
C SER A 301 13.79 -2.97 -6.36
N LEU A 302 13.05 -4.02 -6.02
CA LEU A 302 13.22 -4.78 -4.78
C LEU A 302 14.63 -5.40 -4.70
N GLY A 303 15.09 -6.08 -5.74
CA GLY A 303 16.40 -6.72 -5.79
C GLY A 303 17.55 -5.73 -5.65
N ARG A 304 17.42 -4.55 -6.25
CA ARG A 304 18.41 -3.45 -6.13
C ARG A 304 18.49 -2.92 -4.70
N LEU A 305 17.37 -2.74 -4.02
CA LEU A 305 17.37 -2.28 -2.63
C LEU A 305 17.98 -3.34 -1.70
N ILE A 306 17.66 -4.62 -1.87
CA ILE A 306 18.29 -5.72 -1.12
C ILE A 306 19.81 -5.69 -1.32
N THR A 307 20.25 -5.63 -2.57
CA THR A 307 21.68 -5.55 -2.92
C THR A 307 22.35 -4.32 -2.31
N SER A 308 21.62 -3.18 -2.26
CA SER A 308 22.14 -1.94 -1.65
C SER A 308 22.28 -2.08 -0.14
N LEU A 309 21.33 -2.71 0.55
CA LEU A 309 21.42 -3.01 1.98
C LEU A 309 22.67 -3.85 2.28
N GLU A 310 22.86 -4.95 1.57
CA GLU A 310 24.01 -5.85 1.76
C GLU A 310 25.34 -5.14 1.50
N LYS A 311 25.45 -4.39 0.40
CA LYS A 311 26.67 -3.62 0.05
C LYS A 311 27.02 -2.56 1.09
N ASN A 312 26.04 -2.04 1.83
CA ASN A 312 26.23 -1.05 2.89
C ASN A 312 26.31 -1.66 4.31
N GLY A 313 26.50 -2.99 4.38
CA GLY A 313 26.83 -3.69 5.62
C GLY A 313 25.64 -4.06 6.49
N TYR A 314 24.41 -4.07 5.92
CA TYR A 314 23.24 -4.65 6.57
C TYR A 314 23.12 -6.12 6.15
N LYS A 315 23.43 -7.02 7.07
CA LYS A 315 23.35 -8.46 6.81
C LYS A 315 21.90 -8.92 6.73
N PRO A 316 21.60 -10.02 6.04
CA PRO A 316 20.25 -10.58 5.98
C PRO A 316 19.64 -10.81 7.38
N GLU A 317 20.42 -11.31 8.34
CA GLU A 317 19.99 -11.60 9.72
C GLU A 317 19.71 -10.33 10.54
N GLU A 318 20.18 -9.17 10.08
CA GLU A 318 19.98 -7.85 10.68
C GLU A 318 18.91 -7.03 9.94
N THR A 319 18.28 -7.61 8.92
CA THR A 319 17.38 -6.91 7.98
C THR A 319 16.00 -7.54 7.99
N LEU A 320 15.00 -6.76 8.42
CA LEU A 320 13.59 -7.09 8.28
C LEU A 320 13.04 -6.47 6.99
N ILE A 321 12.53 -7.31 6.10
CA ILE A 321 11.80 -6.85 4.89
C ILE A 321 10.35 -7.29 5.00
N ILE A 322 9.43 -6.34 4.85
CA ILE A 322 8.00 -6.58 4.69
C ILE A 322 7.64 -6.16 3.26
N PHE A 323 7.25 -7.13 2.44
CA PHE A 323 6.77 -6.91 1.07
C PHE A 323 5.26 -7.02 1.03
N THR A 324 4.57 -6.03 0.46
CA THR A 324 3.11 -6.01 0.35
C THR A 324 2.62 -5.11 -0.80
N SER A 325 1.30 -5.03 -1.01
CA SER A 325 0.63 -4.09 -1.92
C SER A 325 -0.37 -3.23 -1.16
N ASP A 326 -0.60 -2.01 -1.58
CA ASP A 326 -1.53 -1.08 -0.88
C ASP A 326 -3.00 -1.46 -1.03
N ASN A 327 -3.39 -2.12 -2.10
CA ASN A 327 -4.73 -2.68 -2.34
C ASN A 327 -4.69 -3.78 -3.39
N GLY A 328 -5.84 -4.41 -3.62
CA GLY A 328 -5.99 -5.42 -4.66
C GLY A 328 -5.84 -4.84 -6.08
N PRO A 329 -5.74 -5.71 -7.09
CA PRO A 329 -5.35 -5.34 -8.44
C PRO A 329 -6.46 -4.68 -9.24
N VAL A 330 -6.04 -3.92 -10.27
CA VAL A 330 -6.87 -3.51 -11.40
C VAL A 330 -6.12 -3.74 -12.71
N ILE A 331 -6.79 -4.29 -13.70
CA ILE A 331 -6.16 -4.54 -15.02
C ILE A 331 -6.18 -3.28 -15.87
N SER A 332 -7.30 -2.55 -15.87
CA SER A 332 -7.47 -1.34 -16.69
C SER A 332 -8.09 -0.24 -15.85
N ASP A 333 -7.44 0.92 -15.79
CA ASP A 333 -7.84 2.06 -14.97
C ASP A 333 -7.50 3.39 -15.68
N GLY A 334 -8.37 3.78 -16.61
CA GLY A 334 -8.28 5.07 -17.29
C GLY A 334 -7.38 5.15 -18.53
N TYR A 335 -6.70 4.05 -18.94
CA TYR A 335 -5.82 4.05 -20.12
C TYR A 335 -6.08 2.87 -21.06
N GLU A 336 -5.79 3.09 -22.37
CA GLU A 336 -5.83 2.08 -23.42
C GLU A 336 -4.42 1.47 -23.62
N ASP A 337 -3.88 0.85 -22.57
CA ASP A 337 -2.51 0.34 -22.54
C ASP A 337 -2.36 -1.12 -23.04
N GLY A 338 -3.46 -1.74 -23.48
CA GLY A 338 -3.46 -3.12 -23.96
C GLY A 338 -3.43 -4.19 -22.86
N ALA A 339 -3.36 -3.80 -21.58
CA ALA A 339 -3.29 -4.76 -20.47
C ALA A 339 -4.51 -5.69 -20.40
N ARG A 340 -5.70 -5.19 -20.75
CA ARG A 340 -6.93 -6.01 -20.75
C ARG A 340 -6.84 -7.19 -21.72
N GLN A 341 -6.25 -6.99 -22.88
CA GLN A 341 -6.07 -8.04 -23.89
C GLN A 341 -4.95 -8.99 -23.49
N ALA A 342 -3.81 -8.46 -23.07
CA ALA A 342 -2.66 -9.25 -22.67
C ALA A 342 -2.90 -10.10 -21.41
N CYS A 343 -3.78 -9.61 -20.52
CA CYS A 343 -4.14 -10.31 -19.26
C CYS A 343 -5.51 -11.00 -19.35
N ALA A 344 -6.01 -11.35 -20.55
CA ALA A 344 -7.35 -11.94 -20.69
C ALA A 344 -7.54 -13.21 -19.86
N ASP A 345 -6.53 -14.08 -19.84
CA ASP A 345 -6.52 -15.32 -19.07
C ASP A 345 -5.87 -15.18 -17.68
N HIS A 346 -5.23 -14.07 -17.42
CA HIS A 346 -4.62 -13.78 -16.14
C HIS A 346 -5.64 -13.20 -15.16
N LYS A 347 -5.74 -13.81 -13.99
CA LYS A 347 -6.63 -13.39 -12.91
C LYS A 347 -5.80 -12.91 -11.73
N PRO A 348 -5.45 -11.61 -11.67
CA PRO A 348 -4.46 -11.11 -10.71
C PRO A 348 -4.89 -11.25 -9.24
N ALA A 349 -6.19 -11.35 -8.96
CA ALA A 349 -6.70 -11.60 -7.62
C ALA A 349 -7.00 -13.09 -7.33
N HIS A 350 -6.78 -14.01 -8.29
CA HIS A 350 -7.13 -15.43 -8.11
C HIS A 350 -6.53 -16.02 -6.81
N PRO A 351 -7.30 -16.87 -6.11
CA PRO A 351 -8.67 -17.36 -6.37
C PRO A 351 -9.78 -16.40 -5.93
N TRP A 352 -9.45 -15.23 -5.42
CA TRP A 352 -10.34 -14.27 -4.79
C TRP A 352 -11.18 -13.51 -5.80
N ARG A 353 -12.44 -13.21 -5.44
CA ARG A 353 -13.34 -12.39 -6.25
C ARG A 353 -13.01 -10.91 -6.13
N GLY A 354 -13.25 -10.15 -7.21
CA GLY A 354 -13.12 -8.70 -7.24
C GLY A 354 -11.69 -8.22 -7.48
N GLY A 355 -11.39 -7.04 -7.00
CA GLY A 355 -10.14 -6.31 -7.15
C GLY A 355 -10.31 -4.89 -6.61
N LYS A 356 -9.44 -3.95 -7.01
CA LYS A 356 -9.53 -2.52 -6.66
C LYS A 356 -10.97 -2.00 -6.77
N TYR A 357 -11.42 -1.18 -5.85
CA TYR A 357 -12.79 -0.64 -5.71
C TYR A 357 -13.84 -1.62 -5.20
N SER A 358 -13.50 -2.88 -4.92
CA SER A 358 -14.45 -3.92 -4.53
C SER A 358 -14.42 -4.21 -3.02
N LEU A 359 -15.57 -4.61 -2.44
CA LEU A 359 -15.64 -5.15 -1.07
C LEU A 359 -15.33 -6.65 -0.99
N PHE A 360 -15.26 -7.35 -2.13
CA PHE A 360 -14.86 -8.76 -2.16
C PHE A 360 -13.39 -8.94 -1.80
N GLU A 361 -13.01 -10.17 -1.44
CA GLU A 361 -11.65 -10.48 -0.96
C GLU A 361 -10.54 -9.92 -1.86
N GLY A 362 -10.68 -10.06 -3.19
CA GLY A 362 -9.70 -9.55 -4.15
C GLY A 362 -9.46 -8.04 -4.12
N GLY A 363 -10.33 -7.27 -3.45
CA GLY A 363 -10.14 -5.82 -3.27
C GLY A 363 -9.12 -5.46 -2.22
N THR A 364 -8.97 -6.29 -1.19
CA THR A 364 -8.12 -5.99 -0.03
C THR A 364 -7.14 -7.09 0.35
N ARG A 365 -7.35 -8.33 -0.13
CA ARG A 365 -6.40 -9.42 0.09
C ARG A 365 -5.21 -9.24 -0.84
N VAL A 366 -4.05 -9.00 -0.25
CA VAL A 366 -2.83 -8.58 -0.91
C VAL A 366 -1.66 -9.53 -0.61
N PRO A 367 -0.62 -9.60 -1.45
CA PRO A 367 0.62 -10.25 -1.09
C PRO A 367 1.18 -9.67 0.21
N PHE A 368 1.67 -10.55 1.09
CA PHE A 368 2.33 -10.13 2.32
C PHE A 368 3.40 -11.16 2.68
N ILE A 369 4.66 -10.76 2.58
CA ILE A 369 5.81 -11.62 2.85
C ILE A 369 6.69 -10.93 3.88
N VAL A 370 7.11 -11.67 4.89
CA VAL A 370 8.03 -11.19 5.93
C VAL A 370 9.33 -11.98 5.84
N TYR A 371 10.41 -11.29 5.56
CA TYR A 371 11.74 -11.86 5.44
C TYR A 371 12.65 -11.29 6.52
N TRP A 372 13.18 -12.16 7.34
CA TRP A 372 14.21 -11.86 8.35
C TRP A 372 14.89 -13.17 8.77
N PRO A 373 15.90 -13.60 8.04
CA PRO A 373 16.57 -14.87 8.27
C PRO A 373 17.07 -15.05 9.70
N GLY A 374 16.89 -16.25 10.24
CA GLY A 374 17.26 -16.56 11.63
C GLY A 374 16.26 -16.10 12.69
N THR A 375 15.33 -15.20 12.37
CA THR A 375 14.35 -14.67 13.34
C THR A 375 12.92 -15.05 12.96
N VAL A 376 12.52 -14.82 11.70
CA VAL A 376 11.22 -15.22 11.18
C VAL A 376 11.25 -16.69 10.77
N ARG A 377 10.23 -17.45 11.16
CA ARG A 377 10.08 -18.84 10.71
C ARG A 377 9.75 -18.87 9.22
N HIS A 378 10.55 -19.63 8.48
CA HIS A 378 10.29 -19.90 7.09
C HIS A 378 9.02 -20.73 6.90
N GLY A 379 8.22 -20.42 5.87
CA GLY A 379 7.05 -21.19 5.50
C GLY A 379 5.85 -20.34 5.09
N THR A 380 4.67 -20.87 5.31
CA THR A 380 3.39 -20.22 5.00
C THR A 380 2.55 -20.11 6.26
N SER A 381 1.89 -18.97 6.43
CA SER A 381 0.94 -18.71 7.52
C SER A 381 -0.45 -18.36 6.98
N THR A 382 -1.47 -18.86 7.69
CA THR A 382 -2.89 -18.56 7.46
C THR A 382 -3.43 -17.51 8.43
N ALA A 383 -2.59 -16.94 9.28
CA ALA A 383 -2.99 -15.91 10.23
C ALA A 383 -3.60 -14.71 9.50
N LEU A 384 -4.78 -14.26 9.97
CA LEU A 384 -5.42 -13.05 9.43
C LEU A 384 -4.60 -11.82 9.86
N MET A 385 -3.89 -11.25 8.89
CA MET A 385 -3.04 -10.07 9.10
C MET A 385 -3.64 -8.84 8.44
N CYS A 386 -3.33 -7.67 8.97
CA CYS A 386 -3.69 -6.40 8.37
C CYS A 386 -2.49 -5.45 8.37
N GLN A 387 -2.27 -4.75 7.26
CA GLN A 387 -1.18 -3.76 7.16
C GLN A 387 -1.27 -2.66 8.21
N MET A 388 -2.46 -2.35 8.68
CA MET A 388 -2.69 -1.39 9.75
C MET A 388 -1.99 -1.78 11.06
N ASP A 389 -1.70 -3.07 11.24
CA ASP A 389 -1.08 -3.63 12.45
C ASP A 389 0.45 -3.52 12.46
N ILE A 390 1.06 -3.16 11.34
CA ILE A 390 2.51 -3.02 11.21
C ILE A 390 3.06 -2.07 12.29
N GLY A 391 2.36 -0.95 12.54
CA GLY A 391 2.82 0.04 13.50
C GLY A 391 2.95 -0.48 14.93
N ARG A 392 1.88 -1.07 15.51
CA ARG A 392 1.93 -1.64 16.87
C ARG A 392 2.85 -2.86 16.94
N THR A 393 2.91 -3.64 15.89
CA THR A 393 3.77 -4.82 15.82
C THR A 393 5.26 -4.42 15.82
N LEU A 394 5.66 -3.43 15.04
CA LEU A 394 7.03 -2.91 15.04
C LEU A 394 7.36 -2.16 16.33
N ALA A 395 6.41 -1.41 16.89
CA ALA A 395 6.60 -0.79 18.20
C ALA A 395 6.86 -1.83 19.30
N SER A 396 6.10 -2.92 19.29
CA SER A 396 6.33 -4.05 20.22
C SER A 396 7.69 -4.72 20.01
N LEU A 397 8.09 -4.92 18.74
CA LEU A 397 9.40 -5.48 18.39
C LEU A 397 10.54 -4.60 18.93
N CYS A 398 10.42 -3.29 18.81
CA CYS A 398 11.45 -2.32 19.21
C CYS A 398 11.28 -1.80 20.65
N GLY A 399 10.35 -2.33 21.44
CA GLY A 399 10.14 -1.94 22.82
C GLY A 399 9.64 -0.50 23.00
N ILE A 400 8.90 0.05 22.03
CA ILE A 400 8.39 1.42 22.06
C ILE A 400 6.99 1.44 22.66
N ASN A 401 6.77 2.36 23.57
CA ASN A 401 5.43 2.65 24.10
C ASN A 401 4.69 3.57 23.13
N ILE A 402 3.50 3.16 22.71
CA ILE A 402 2.61 3.98 21.89
C ILE A 402 1.75 4.83 22.80
N PRO A 403 1.74 6.18 22.65
CA PRO A 403 0.88 7.05 23.41
C PRO A 403 -0.60 6.70 23.26
N GLU A 404 -1.39 6.93 24.32
CA GLU A 404 -2.82 6.75 24.30
C GLU A 404 -3.47 7.58 23.17
N GLY A 405 -4.43 6.99 22.47
CA GLY A 405 -5.09 7.62 21.32
C GLY A 405 -4.36 7.47 19.98
N SER A 406 -3.06 7.13 19.97
CA SER A 406 -2.33 6.83 18.75
C SER A 406 -2.52 5.37 18.32
N MET A 407 -2.51 5.13 17.00
CA MET A 407 -2.68 3.79 16.41
C MET A 407 -3.87 3.02 16.95
N ARG A 408 -5.00 3.70 17.05
CA ARG A 408 -6.21 3.28 17.76
C ARG A 408 -6.76 1.92 17.34
N ASP A 409 -6.70 1.60 16.05
CA ASP A 409 -7.27 0.37 15.47
C ASP A 409 -6.22 -0.69 15.17
N SER A 410 -4.96 -0.36 15.32
CA SER A 410 -3.83 -1.28 15.13
C SER A 410 -3.74 -2.26 16.29
N GLU A 411 -3.44 -3.51 16.01
CA GLU A 411 -3.20 -4.58 17.00
C GLU A 411 -1.73 -5.02 16.94
N ASN A 412 -1.24 -5.61 18.04
CA ASN A 412 0.09 -6.20 18.07
C ASN A 412 0.02 -7.68 17.67
N HIS A 413 0.60 -8.01 16.54
CA HIS A 413 0.66 -9.38 16.02
C HIS A 413 2.12 -9.85 15.85
N LEU A 414 3.04 -9.40 16.70
CA LEU A 414 4.45 -9.80 16.64
C LEU A 414 4.66 -11.32 16.62
N PRO A 415 3.99 -12.13 17.47
CA PRO A 415 4.15 -13.59 17.40
C PRO A 415 3.73 -14.19 16.04
N ALA A 416 2.66 -13.67 15.42
CA ALA A 416 2.21 -14.12 14.10
C ALA A 416 3.18 -13.64 13.00
N LEU A 417 3.66 -12.39 13.07
CA LEU A 417 4.63 -11.83 12.13
C LEU A 417 5.91 -12.65 12.10
N LEU A 418 6.35 -13.17 13.24
CA LEU A 418 7.53 -14.03 13.38
C LEU A 418 7.26 -15.51 13.06
N GLY A 419 6.02 -15.90 12.76
CA GLY A 419 5.62 -17.28 12.50
C GLY A 419 5.53 -18.17 13.74
N ASN A 420 5.46 -17.58 14.93
CA ASN A 420 5.36 -18.33 16.20
C ASN A 420 3.94 -18.77 16.54
N THR A 421 2.94 -18.26 15.83
CA THR A 421 1.52 -18.61 15.98
C THR A 421 0.76 -18.34 14.68
N GLU A 422 -0.33 -19.08 14.47
CA GLU A 422 -1.33 -18.79 13.42
C GLU A 422 -2.45 -17.86 13.92
N GLN A 423 -2.33 -17.32 15.12
CA GLN A 423 -3.32 -16.42 15.69
C GLN A 423 -3.07 -14.98 15.22
N GLY A 424 -3.87 -14.55 14.25
CA GLY A 424 -3.95 -13.16 13.79
C GLY A 424 -5.16 -12.43 14.38
N ARG A 425 -5.71 -11.48 13.62
CA ARG A 425 -6.94 -10.75 13.98
C ARG A 425 -8.15 -11.67 14.08
N THR A 426 -9.04 -11.35 14.99
CA THR A 426 -10.36 -11.98 15.05
C THR A 426 -11.32 -11.33 14.06
N ASP A 427 -11.27 -10.02 13.96
CA ASP A 427 -12.16 -9.20 13.13
C ASP A 427 -11.36 -8.24 12.27
N LEU A 428 -11.81 -8.06 11.04
CA LEU A 428 -11.29 -7.04 10.15
C LEU A 428 -12.45 -6.36 9.40
N VAL A 429 -12.55 -5.05 9.51
CA VAL A 429 -13.44 -4.26 8.67
C VAL A 429 -12.67 -3.77 7.46
N THR A 430 -13.19 -4.03 6.27
CA THR A 430 -12.65 -3.49 5.02
C THR A 430 -13.61 -2.48 4.43
N GLN A 431 -13.08 -1.50 3.70
CA GLN A 431 -13.85 -0.44 3.07
C GLN A 431 -13.59 -0.42 1.55
N ALA A 432 -14.62 -0.18 0.75
CA ALA A 432 -14.46 0.07 -0.67
C ALA A 432 -14.58 1.57 -0.96
N PHE A 433 -13.47 2.15 -1.43
CA PHE A 433 -13.41 3.58 -1.75
C PHE A 433 -13.67 4.48 -0.54
N GLU A 434 -14.21 5.68 -0.72
CA GLU A 434 -14.66 6.60 0.32
C GLU A 434 -16.16 6.43 0.61
N GLY A 435 -16.58 6.71 1.84
CA GLY A 435 -17.98 6.64 2.25
C GLY A 435 -18.32 5.37 3.04
N PRO A 436 -19.62 5.18 3.38
CA PRO A 436 -20.05 4.13 4.31
C PRO A 436 -20.22 2.76 3.63
N ARG A 437 -19.19 2.29 2.93
CA ARG A 437 -19.19 1.00 2.26
C ARG A 437 -18.19 0.07 2.91
N TYR A 438 -18.67 -0.75 3.82
CA TYR A 438 -17.86 -1.65 4.64
C TYR A 438 -18.21 -3.10 4.41
N ALA A 439 -17.25 -3.99 4.63
CA ALA A 439 -17.46 -5.41 4.83
C ALA A 439 -16.79 -5.84 6.12
N LEU A 440 -17.30 -6.86 6.77
CA LEU A 440 -16.73 -7.46 7.97
C LEU A 440 -16.26 -8.87 7.68
N ARG A 441 -14.98 -9.11 7.95
CA ARG A 441 -14.42 -10.45 8.08
C ARG A 441 -14.40 -10.84 9.56
N ARG A 442 -14.94 -12.01 9.88
CA ARG A 442 -14.83 -12.62 11.23
C ARG A 442 -14.61 -14.12 11.11
N GLY A 443 -13.41 -14.57 11.47
CA GLY A 443 -12.98 -15.94 11.21
C GLY A 443 -13.13 -16.29 9.73
N GLN A 444 -13.81 -17.36 9.38
CA GLN A 444 -14.06 -17.76 7.98
C GLN A 444 -15.20 -17.00 7.30
N PHE A 445 -16.00 -16.26 8.06
CA PHE A 445 -17.17 -15.59 7.49
C PHE A 445 -16.88 -14.17 7.04
N LYS A 446 -17.42 -13.81 5.88
CA LYS A 446 -17.43 -12.44 5.38
C LYS A 446 -18.87 -11.97 5.17
N TYR A 447 -19.16 -10.83 5.79
CA TYR A 447 -20.46 -10.16 5.69
C TYR A 447 -20.33 -8.86 4.93
N ILE A 448 -21.22 -8.63 3.96
CA ILE A 448 -21.35 -7.39 3.19
C ILE A 448 -22.79 -6.91 3.32
N PRO A 449 -23.05 -5.70 3.87
CA PRO A 449 -24.37 -5.10 3.93
C PRO A 449 -25.00 -4.85 2.57
N ASP A 450 -26.33 -4.69 2.55
CA ASP A 450 -27.01 -4.18 1.37
C ASP A 450 -26.77 -2.67 1.22
N TYR A 451 -26.08 -2.29 0.17
CA TYR A 451 -25.86 -0.89 -0.22
C TYR A 451 -26.80 -0.39 -1.34
N GLY A 452 -27.89 -1.11 -1.58
CA GLY A 452 -28.94 -0.72 -2.53
C GLY A 452 -28.48 -0.76 -3.98
N ASN A 453 -28.19 0.39 -4.57
CA ASN A 453 -27.82 0.53 -5.98
C ASN A 453 -26.37 0.11 -6.30
N GLY A 454 -25.82 -0.85 -5.59
CA GLY A 454 -24.48 -1.40 -5.84
C GLY A 454 -24.34 -1.88 -7.30
N ARG A 455 -23.20 -1.60 -7.92
CA ARG A 455 -22.87 -2.21 -9.21
C ARG A 455 -22.65 -3.71 -8.97
N PRO A 456 -23.31 -4.59 -9.73
CA PRO A 456 -23.25 -6.05 -9.52
C PRO A 456 -21.83 -6.64 -9.56
N ASP A 457 -20.91 -5.99 -10.27
CA ASP A 457 -19.51 -6.33 -10.43
C ASP A 457 -18.63 -5.92 -9.24
N ARG A 458 -19.14 -4.99 -8.40
CA ARG A 458 -18.43 -4.46 -7.22
C ARG A 458 -19.10 -4.84 -5.90
N GLN A 459 -20.44 -4.96 -5.90
CA GLN A 459 -21.25 -5.29 -4.74
C GLN A 459 -22.55 -5.93 -5.22
N GLY A 460 -22.91 -7.11 -4.73
CA GLY A 460 -24.21 -7.72 -5.03
C GLY A 460 -25.38 -6.88 -4.49
N ARG A 461 -26.60 -7.26 -4.85
CA ARG A 461 -27.82 -6.73 -4.23
C ARG A 461 -28.15 -7.51 -2.99
N GLY A 462 -28.69 -6.85 -1.98
CA GLY A 462 -29.04 -7.43 -0.69
C GLY A 462 -27.84 -7.71 0.22
N GLU A 463 -28.13 -8.14 1.42
CA GLU A 463 -27.10 -8.59 2.34
C GLU A 463 -26.43 -9.87 1.85
N GLN A 464 -25.14 -9.97 2.06
CA GLN A 464 -24.35 -11.11 1.62
C GLN A 464 -23.55 -11.67 2.78
N LEU A 465 -23.51 -12.98 2.86
CA LEU A 465 -22.68 -13.75 3.78
C LEU A 465 -21.97 -14.85 3.00
N TYR A 466 -20.66 -14.93 3.17
CA TYR A 466 -19.82 -15.94 2.55
C TYR A 466 -19.04 -16.72 3.58
N ASP A 467 -18.88 -18.02 3.37
CA ASP A 467 -17.94 -18.89 4.09
C ASP A 467 -16.70 -19.05 3.22
N LEU A 468 -15.64 -18.34 3.51
CA LEU A 468 -14.44 -18.29 2.69
C LEU A 468 -13.61 -19.57 2.70
N ASN A 469 -13.83 -20.47 3.67
CA ASN A 469 -13.21 -21.78 3.66
C ASN A 469 -13.85 -22.70 2.62
N ALA A 470 -15.19 -22.61 2.47
CA ALA A 470 -15.95 -23.41 1.52
C ALA A 470 -16.09 -22.75 0.14
N ASP A 471 -16.02 -21.42 0.10
CA ASP A 471 -16.24 -20.58 -1.09
C ASP A 471 -15.28 -19.37 -1.10
N PRO A 472 -13.98 -19.59 -1.32
CA PRO A 472 -13.00 -18.50 -1.35
C PRO A 472 -13.27 -17.49 -2.48
N GLY A 473 -13.98 -17.91 -3.53
CA GLY A 473 -14.39 -17.06 -4.65
C GLY A 473 -15.64 -16.24 -4.43
N GLU A 474 -16.27 -16.29 -3.25
CA GLU A 474 -17.46 -15.51 -2.88
C GLU A 474 -18.61 -15.62 -3.93
N GLN A 475 -18.85 -16.84 -4.43
CA GLN A 475 -19.84 -17.11 -5.48
C GLN A 475 -21.24 -17.40 -4.91
N ARG A 476 -21.30 -17.96 -3.70
CA ARG A 476 -22.54 -18.44 -3.09
C ARG A 476 -22.89 -17.62 -1.84
N ASN A 477 -23.84 -16.69 -1.99
CA ASN A 477 -24.38 -15.96 -0.85
C ASN A 477 -25.25 -16.90 0.04
N ILE A 478 -24.79 -17.13 1.27
CA ILE A 478 -25.48 -17.99 2.26
C ILE A 478 -26.28 -17.18 3.29
N ALA A 479 -26.40 -15.86 3.17
CA ALA A 479 -27.15 -15.03 4.11
C ALA A 479 -28.61 -15.49 4.31
N PRO A 480 -29.38 -15.88 3.27
CA PRO A 480 -30.74 -16.37 3.45
C PRO A 480 -30.84 -17.68 4.26
N GLN A 481 -29.82 -18.54 4.21
CA GLN A 481 -29.75 -19.80 4.94
C GLN A 481 -29.23 -19.64 6.38
N HIS A 482 -28.58 -18.51 6.71
CA HIS A 482 -27.98 -18.23 8.01
C HIS A 482 -28.41 -16.86 8.58
N PRO A 483 -29.74 -16.63 8.79
CA PRO A 483 -30.26 -15.32 9.18
C PRO A 483 -29.72 -14.84 10.54
N GLU A 484 -29.56 -15.74 11.52
CA GLU A 484 -29.02 -15.40 12.83
C GLU A 484 -27.56 -14.96 12.76
N LYS A 485 -26.71 -15.69 12.03
CA LYS A 485 -25.31 -15.33 11.82
C LYS A 485 -25.20 -14.00 11.08
N THR A 486 -26.03 -13.78 10.06
CA THR A 486 -26.08 -12.52 9.31
C THR A 486 -26.44 -11.36 10.22
N ALA A 487 -27.45 -11.52 11.09
CA ALA A 487 -27.85 -10.52 12.08
C ALA A 487 -26.73 -10.21 13.10
N GLN A 488 -26.03 -11.25 13.60
CA GLN A 488 -24.89 -11.08 14.50
C GLN A 488 -23.78 -10.26 13.87
N LEU A 489 -23.38 -10.59 12.64
CA LEU A 489 -22.29 -9.89 11.93
C LEU A 489 -22.70 -8.47 11.52
N ARG A 490 -23.98 -8.24 11.19
CA ARG A 490 -24.53 -6.90 10.96
C ARG A 490 -24.38 -6.03 12.22
N SER A 491 -24.82 -6.53 13.36
CA SER A 491 -24.75 -5.80 14.63
C SER A 491 -23.30 -5.50 15.03
N LEU A 492 -22.40 -6.48 14.83
CA LEU A 492 -20.97 -6.28 15.10
C LEU A 492 -20.35 -5.22 14.16
N LEU A 493 -20.66 -5.28 12.86
CA LEU A 493 -20.17 -4.28 11.91
C LEU A 493 -20.65 -2.88 12.29
N GLN A 494 -21.93 -2.72 12.66
CA GLN A 494 -22.49 -1.46 13.13
C GLN A 494 -21.79 -0.95 14.38
N GLN A 495 -21.48 -1.82 15.33
CA GLN A 495 -20.72 -1.48 16.53
C GLN A 495 -19.30 -1.00 16.17
N LEU A 496 -18.56 -1.76 15.36
CA LEU A 496 -17.19 -1.43 14.97
C LEU A 496 -17.09 -0.13 14.16
N THR A 497 -18.13 0.18 13.38
CA THR A 497 -18.19 1.39 12.55
C THR A 497 -19.01 2.52 13.17
N SER A 498 -19.45 2.41 14.44
CA SER A 498 -20.32 3.38 15.10
C SER A 498 -19.76 4.81 15.10
N GLU A 499 -18.43 4.94 15.16
CA GLU A 499 -17.71 6.22 15.12
C GLU A 499 -17.24 6.64 13.71
N ALA A 500 -17.69 5.95 12.67
CA ALA A 500 -17.35 6.34 11.31
C ALA A 500 -18.00 7.69 10.96
N VAL A 501 -17.19 8.62 10.45
CA VAL A 501 -17.64 10.00 10.15
C VAL A 501 -18.72 10.10 9.07
N TYR A 502 -18.93 9.01 8.33
CA TYR A 502 -19.94 8.92 7.27
C TYR A 502 -21.31 8.39 7.75
N ASN A 503 -21.41 7.90 8.98
CA ASN A 503 -22.68 7.38 9.53
C ASN A 503 -23.61 8.50 10.03
N ASN A 504 -23.09 9.72 10.20
CA ASN A 504 -23.81 10.89 10.70
C ASN A 504 -24.30 11.78 9.55
N LYS A 505 -25.12 11.24 8.64
CA LYS A 505 -25.83 12.01 7.59
C LYS A 505 -27.31 11.95 7.82
#